data_3967f90368d465846f0b8dd793efd979
#
_entry.id   3967f90368d465846f0b8dd793efd979
#
_cell.length_a   1.000
_cell.length_b   1.000
_cell.length_c   1.000
_cell.angle_alpha   90.00
_cell.angle_beta   90.00
_cell.angle_gamma   90.00
#
_symmetry.space_group_name_H-M   'P 1'
#
loop_
_entity.id
_entity.type
_entity.pdbx_description
1 polymer ?
#
loop_
_entity_poly.entity_id
_entity_poly.type
_entity_poly.pdbx_seq_one_letter_code
_entity_poly.pdbx_strand_id
1 'polypeptide(L)'
;MSLETSRDVERLFLRKVAEYKKDEREKRRNELHLTDLTEPCMRRVWFEKRDPLPDDPESLIRMWEGDMLHQMPLLKEHELELQYEDLKTRIDEYEDGVLIEKKFVSFIPRTQDELQRYYSHYIKQVEYEALLLSLNDKPVKKAFILFVVRGEPEQGRPPVIAFEVPINLEAIALRLAEELEAFRIMLNSERPPEIPKNFSPFEYPCSYCKYRSRCFSS
;
A
#
# COMPACT_ATOMS: atom_id res chain seq x y z
N MET A 1 -37.07 -22.19 5.26
CA MET A 1 -36.94 -20.83 5.84
C MET A 1 -35.99 -20.07 4.94
N SER A 2 -36.47 -19.08 4.20
CA SER A 2 -35.58 -18.17 3.47
C SER A 2 -34.97 -17.19 4.48
N LEU A 3 -33.64 -17.08 4.48
CA LEU A 3 -32.95 -16.04 5.22
C LEU A 3 -33.19 -14.71 4.48
N GLU A 4 -33.85 -13.74 5.13
CA GLU A 4 -33.98 -12.40 4.59
C GLU A 4 -32.71 -11.60 4.92
N THR A 5 -32.20 -10.86 3.92
CA THR A 5 -31.06 -9.95 4.13
C THR A 5 -31.52 -8.73 4.93
N SER A 6 -30.70 -8.31 5.91
CA SER A 6 -30.98 -7.11 6.71
C SER A 6 -30.07 -5.96 6.29
N ARG A 7 -30.59 -5.04 5.48
CA ARG A 7 -29.87 -3.82 5.06
C ARG A 7 -29.42 -2.94 6.23
N ASP A 8 -30.10 -3.00 7.35
CA ASP A 8 -29.75 -2.20 8.52
C ASP A 8 -28.50 -2.75 9.21
N VAL A 9 -28.37 -4.09 9.28
CA VAL A 9 -27.16 -4.74 9.81
C VAL A 9 -25.98 -4.52 8.88
N GLU A 10 -26.17 -4.62 7.56
CA GLU A 10 -25.14 -4.32 6.56
C GLU A 10 -24.61 -2.88 6.71
N ARG A 11 -25.52 -1.90 6.78
CA ARG A 11 -25.17 -0.48 6.98
C ARG A 11 -24.47 -0.23 8.31
N LEU A 12 -24.92 -0.89 9.39
CA LEU A 12 -24.28 -0.78 10.70
C LEU A 12 -22.84 -1.27 10.64
N PHE A 13 -22.60 -2.44 10.03
CA PHE A 13 -21.26 -3.01 9.88
C PHE A 13 -20.34 -2.07 9.10
N LEU A 14 -20.76 -1.63 7.91
CA LEU A 14 -19.97 -0.71 7.07
C LEU A 14 -19.67 0.61 7.77
N ARG A 15 -20.62 1.15 8.51
CA ARG A 15 -20.40 2.35 9.34
C ARG A 15 -19.34 2.11 10.40
N LYS A 16 -19.36 0.94 11.07
CA LYS A 16 -18.36 0.60 12.09
C LYS A 16 -16.96 0.44 11.51
N VAL A 17 -16.84 -0.17 10.35
CA VAL A 17 -15.56 -0.26 9.64
C VAL A 17 -15.06 1.14 9.25
N ALA A 18 -15.94 2.01 8.76
CA ALA A 18 -15.58 3.39 8.41
C ALA A 18 -15.16 4.22 9.64
N GLU A 19 -15.89 4.09 10.77
CA GLU A 19 -15.52 4.73 12.05
C GLU A 19 -14.14 4.26 12.52
N TYR A 20 -13.88 2.95 12.49
CA TYR A 20 -12.60 2.34 12.87
C TYR A 20 -11.41 2.91 12.06
N LYS A 21 -11.60 3.14 10.76
CA LYS A 21 -10.56 3.66 9.87
C LYS A 21 -10.42 5.19 9.88
N LYS A 22 -11.39 5.91 10.41
CA LYS A 22 -11.44 7.37 10.33
C LYS A 22 -10.24 8.05 10.99
N ASP A 23 -9.96 7.69 12.24
CA ASP A 23 -8.90 8.34 13.03
C ASP A 23 -7.51 8.08 12.43
N GLU A 24 -7.25 6.85 11.99
CA GLU A 24 -6.02 6.50 11.29
C GLU A 24 -5.83 7.32 10.01
N ARG A 25 -6.90 7.49 9.23
CA ARG A 25 -6.86 8.27 7.99
C ARG A 25 -6.65 9.76 8.21
N GLU A 26 -7.30 10.33 9.21
CA GLU A 26 -7.12 11.74 9.56
C GLU A 26 -5.66 12.01 9.99
N LYS A 27 -5.08 11.11 10.78
CA LYS A 27 -3.67 11.15 11.16
C LYS A 27 -2.77 11.05 9.94
N ARG A 28 -2.96 10.03 9.10
CA ARG A 28 -2.16 9.80 7.89
C ARG A 28 -2.24 10.93 6.87
N ARG A 29 -3.34 11.67 6.82
CA ARG A 29 -3.48 12.80 5.89
C ARG A 29 -2.46 13.91 6.15
N ASN A 30 -2.14 14.15 7.40
CA ASN A 30 -1.23 15.21 7.85
C ASN A 30 0.22 14.74 7.98
N GLU A 31 0.49 13.47 7.75
CA GLU A 31 1.80 12.86 7.84
C GLU A 31 2.26 12.36 6.48
N LEU A 32 3.57 12.25 6.28
CA LEU A 32 4.16 11.64 5.10
C LEU A 32 4.47 10.18 5.40
N HIS A 33 3.85 9.27 4.64
CA HIS A 33 4.07 7.84 4.78
C HIS A 33 4.80 7.25 3.58
N LEU A 34 5.62 6.23 3.82
CA LEU A 34 6.35 5.55 2.76
C LEU A 34 5.44 5.02 1.65
N THR A 35 4.26 4.52 2.02
CA THR A 35 3.26 4.06 1.06
C THR A 35 2.73 5.16 0.15
N ASP A 36 2.81 6.43 0.55
CA ASP A 36 2.47 7.56 -0.31
C ASP A 36 3.49 7.72 -1.46
N LEU A 37 4.79 7.50 -1.19
CA LEU A 37 5.86 7.55 -2.20
C LEU A 37 5.82 6.37 -3.18
N THR A 38 5.27 5.25 -2.74
CA THR A 38 5.22 4.03 -3.55
C THR A 38 3.89 3.83 -4.27
N GLU A 39 2.91 4.70 -4.04
CA GLU A 39 1.62 4.68 -4.74
C GLU A 39 1.83 4.85 -6.26
N PRO A 40 1.24 4.01 -7.11
CA PRO A 40 1.39 4.10 -8.56
C PRO A 40 0.94 5.43 -9.17
N CYS A 41 0.09 6.19 -8.49
CA CYS A 41 -0.47 7.44 -8.96
C CYS A 41 -0.30 8.59 -7.97
N MET A 42 0.69 9.46 -8.19
CA MET A 42 0.94 10.65 -7.35
C MET A 42 -0.24 11.62 -7.33
N ARG A 43 -1.01 11.71 -8.41
CA ARG A 43 -2.23 12.53 -8.46
C ARG A 43 -3.29 12.03 -7.48
N ARG A 44 -3.42 10.70 -7.32
CA ARG A 44 -4.29 10.10 -6.29
C ARG A 44 -3.83 10.51 -4.90
N VAL A 45 -2.53 10.42 -4.61
CA VAL A 45 -1.97 10.82 -3.32
C VAL A 45 -2.25 12.30 -3.02
N TRP A 46 -2.06 13.16 -4.02
CA TRP A 46 -2.38 14.58 -3.87
C TRP A 46 -3.86 14.80 -3.46
N PHE A 47 -4.81 14.14 -4.12
CA PHE A 47 -6.22 14.22 -3.75
C PHE A 47 -6.50 13.67 -2.34
N GLU A 48 -5.89 12.54 -1.96
CA GLU A 48 -6.06 11.97 -0.61
C GLU A 48 -5.59 12.92 0.49
N LYS A 49 -4.54 13.69 0.23
CA LYS A 49 -3.99 14.66 1.19
C LYS A 49 -4.75 15.98 1.21
N ARG A 50 -5.20 16.48 0.05
CA ARG A 50 -5.74 17.84 -0.11
C ARG A 50 -7.26 17.92 -0.19
N ASP A 51 -7.89 16.96 -0.85
CA ASP A 51 -9.35 16.98 -1.13
C ASP A 51 -9.90 15.54 -1.21
N PRO A 52 -9.90 14.81 -0.07
CA PRO A 52 -10.25 13.40 -0.04
C PRO A 52 -11.73 13.17 -0.32
N LEU A 53 -12.01 12.16 -1.14
CA LEU A 53 -13.34 11.57 -1.27
C LEU A 53 -13.55 10.47 -0.22
N PRO A 54 -14.80 10.24 0.21
CA PRO A 54 -15.12 9.08 1.03
C PRO A 54 -14.79 7.79 0.28
N ASP A 55 -14.51 6.73 1.05
CA ASP A 55 -14.30 5.43 0.45
C ASP A 55 -15.62 4.74 0.20
N ASP A 56 -15.62 3.95 -0.87
CA ASP A 56 -16.72 3.04 -1.15
C ASP A 56 -16.69 1.82 -0.18
N PRO A 57 -17.82 1.14 0.00
CA PRO A 57 -17.92 0.01 0.91
C PRO A 57 -16.91 -1.13 0.62
N GLU A 58 -16.65 -1.39 -0.66
CA GLU A 58 -15.72 -2.46 -1.06
C GLU A 58 -14.27 -2.11 -0.68
N SER A 59 -13.89 -0.84 -0.87
CA SER A 59 -12.59 -0.35 -0.43
C SER A 59 -12.42 -0.42 1.09
N LEU A 60 -13.46 -0.10 1.86
CA LEU A 60 -13.45 -0.22 3.32
C LEU A 60 -13.23 -1.67 3.77
N ILE A 61 -13.92 -2.62 3.16
CA ILE A 61 -13.76 -4.05 3.48
C ILE A 61 -12.34 -4.51 3.14
N ARG A 62 -11.82 -4.16 1.96
CA ARG A 62 -10.45 -4.52 1.56
C ARG A 62 -9.38 -3.99 2.53
N MET A 63 -9.56 -2.78 3.04
CA MET A 63 -8.65 -2.21 4.05
C MET A 63 -8.74 -2.97 5.37
N TRP A 64 -9.94 -3.28 5.83
CA TRP A 64 -10.15 -4.06 7.05
C TRP A 64 -9.57 -5.47 6.96
N GLU A 65 -9.72 -6.16 5.81
CA GLU A 65 -9.10 -7.47 5.56
C GLU A 65 -7.55 -7.38 5.58
N GLY A 66 -6.99 -6.30 5.03
CA GLY A 66 -5.55 -6.04 5.11
C GLY A 66 -5.08 -5.92 6.56
N ASP A 67 -5.78 -5.15 7.39
CA ASP A 67 -5.44 -5.01 8.81
C ASP A 67 -5.46 -6.36 9.54
N MET A 68 -6.42 -7.22 9.22
CA MET A 68 -6.50 -8.55 9.84
C MET A 68 -5.27 -9.41 9.50
N LEU A 69 -4.73 -9.30 8.29
CA LEU A 69 -3.50 -10.00 7.91
C LEU A 69 -2.29 -9.47 8.71
N HIS A 70 -2.20 -8.16 8.90
CA HIS A 70 -1.10 -7.55 9.66
C HIS A 70 -1.12 -7.92 11.14
N GLN A 71 -2.29 -8.21 11.72
CA GLN A 71 -2.41 -8.63 13.12
C GLN A 71 -1.84 -10.04 13.41
N MET A 72 -1.53 -10.84 12.39
CA MET A 72 -0.92 -12.16 12.56
C MET A 72 0.61 -12.05 12.46
N PRO A 73 1.34 -12.07 13.59
CA PRO A 73 2.80 -11.98 13.56
C PRO A 73 3.42 -13.25 13.00
N LEU A 74 4.45 -13.11 12.17
CA LEU A 74 5.27 -14.18 11.64
C LEU A 74 6.64 -14.22 12.31
N LEU A 75 7.18 -13.04 12.64
CA LEU A 75 8.47 -12.85 13.26
C LEU A 75 8.32 -12.16 14.63
N LYS A 76 9.42 -11.99 15.33
CA LYS A 76 9.44 -11.45 16.69
C LYS A 76 9.07 -9.96 16.74
N GLU A 77 9.59 -9.18 15.82
CA GLU A 77 9.28 -7.76 15.68
C GLU A 77 8.27 -7.59 14.53
N HIS A 78 7.06 -7.18 14.85
CA HIS A 78 6.00 -6.92 13.89
C HIS A 78 5.38 -5.54 14.13
N GLU A 79 4.81 -4.94 13.08
CA GLU A 79 4.20 -3.61 13.12
C GLU A 79 5.16 -2.53 13.68
N LEU A 80 6.45 -2.63 13.31
CA LEU A 80 7.51 -1.76 13.81
C LEU A 80 7.42 -0.38 13.14
N GLU A 81 7.12 0.65 13.92
CA GLU A 81 7.10 2.03 13.44
C GLU A 81 8.53 2.58 13.32
N LEU A 82 8.86 3.11 12.15
CA LEU A 82 10.12 3.78 11.86
C LEU A 82 9.87 5.17 11.29
N GLN A 83 10.84 6.05 11.49
CA GLN A 83 10.82 7.39 10.93
C GLN A 83 12.21 7.76 10.39
N TYR A 84 12.23 8.40 9.23
CA TYR A 84 13.39 9.06 8.66
C TYR A 84 13.00 10.47 8.21
N GLU A 85 13.57 11.49 8.85
CA GLU A 85 13.12 12.87 8.73
C GLU A 85 11.62 13.00 9.06
N ASP A 86 10.79 13.45 8.10
CA ASP A 86 9.33 13.52 8.19
C ASP A 86 8.60 12.31 7.59
N LEU A 87 9.35 11.39 6.97
CA LEU A 87 8.82 10.17 6.36
C LEU A 87 8.62 9.08 7.42
N LYS A 88 7.41 8.57 7.51
CA LYS A 88 7.03 7.47 8.41
C LYS A 88 6.76 6.18 7.64
N THR A 89 7.08 5.07 8.25
CA THR A 89 6.67 3.74 7.79
C THR A 89 6.36 2.83 8.96
N ARG A 90 5.64 1.77 8.68
CA ARG A 90 5.38 0.68 9.60
C ARG A 90 5.78 -0.61 8.90
N ILE A 91 6.80 -1.25 9.43
CA ILE A 91 7.35 -2.51 8.93
C ILE A 91 6.47 -3.66 9.40
N ASP A 92 6.01 -4.49 8.49
CA ASP A 92 5.15 -5.63 8.86
C ASP A 92 5.87 -6.63 9.75
N GLU A 93 7.06 -7.10 9.33
CA GLU A 93 7.80 -8.13 10.04
C GLU A 93 9.31 -7.92 9.91
N TYR A 94 10.04 -8.01 11.02
CA TYR A 94 11.49 -7.97 11.04
C TYR A 94 12.10 -8.84 12.14
N GLU A 95 13.13 -9.63 11.81
CA GLU A 95 13.95 -10.36 12.79
C GLU A 95 15.31 -10.75 12.19
N ASP A 96 16.40 -10.53 12.92
CA ASP A 96 17.77 -10.98 12.62
C ASP A 96 18.27 -10.65 11.19
N GLY A 97 17.77 -9.55 10.61
CA GLY A 97 18.10 -9.10 9.25
C GLY A 97 17.17 -9.65 8.16
N VAL A 98 16.10 -10.29 8.54
CA VAL A 98 15.04 -10.72 7.62
C VAL A 98 13.87 -9.72 7.69
N LEU A 99 13.52 -9.12 6.55
CA LEU A 99 12.37 -8.26 6.35
C LEU A 99 11.30 -9.02 5.57
N ILE A 100 10.05 -8.99 6.02
CA ILE A 100 8.92 -9.54 5.27
C ILE A 100 7.79 -8.50 5.23
N GLU A 101 7.39 -8.11 4.04
CA GLU A 101 6.22 -7.30 3.76
C GLU A 101 5.06 -8.20 3.34
N LYS A 102 3.90 -8.09 4.00
CA LYS A 102 2.70 -8.92 3.75
C LYS A 102 1.72 -8.21 2.84
N LYS A 103 1.24 -8.89 1.82
CA LYS A 103 0.25 -8.34 0.88
C LYS A 103 -0.94 -9.28 0.68
N PHE A 104 -2.15 -8.75 0.91
CA PHE A 104 -3.40 -9.45 0.64
C PHE A 104 -3.95 -9.04 -0.71
N VAL A 105 -3.87 -9.92 -1.70
CA VAL A 105 -4.12 -9.60 -3.11
C VAL A 105 -5.13 -10.55 -3.75
N SER A 106 -5.84 -10.08 -4.76
CA SER A 106 -6.76 -10.93 -5.54
C SER A 106 -6.03 -11.77 -6.59
N PHE A 107 -4.80 -11.40 -6.94
CA PHE A 107 -3.97 -12.09 -7.93
C PHE A 107 -2.55 -12.25 -7.37
N ILE A 108 -2.04 -13.49 -7.38
CA ILE A 108 -0.67 -13.79 -6.96
C ILE A 108 0.22 -13.91 -8.21
N PRO A 109 1.35 -13.16 -8.30
CA PRO A 109 2.30 -13.32 -9.41
C PRO A 109 2.90 -14.73 -9.39
N ARG A 110 3.18 -15.29 -10.57
CA ARG A 110 3.81 -16.62 -10.71
C ARG A 110 5.31 -16.54 -10.92
N THR A 111 5.77 -15.41 -11.45
CA THR A 111 7.16 -15.20 -11.87
C THR A 111 7.65 -13.85 -11.41
N GLN A 112 8.97 -13.66 -11.43
CA GLN A 112 9.58 -12.35 -11.18
C GLN A 112 9.12 -11.29 -12.20
N ASP A 113 8.88 -11.68 -13.45
CA ASP A 113 8.38 -10.76 -14.48
C ASP A 113 6.96 -10.29 -14.18
N GLU A 114 6.07 -11.19 -13.72
CA GLU A 114 4.73 -10.81 -13.28
C GLU A 114 4.78 -9.93 -12.02
N LEU A 115 5.66 -10.24 -11.06
CA LEU A 115 5.90 -9.41 -9.89
C LEU A 115 6.33 -8.00 -10.30
N GLN A 116 7.34 -7.88 -11.16
CA GLN A 116 7.82 -6.59 -11.64
C GLN A 116 6.74 -5.82 -12.42
N ARG A 117 5.94 -6.51 -13.23
CA ARG A 117 4.92 -5.88 -14.08
C ARG A 117 3.73 -5.36 -13.28
N TYR A 118 3.25 -6.10 -12.29
CA TYR A 118 2.00 -5.79 -11.60
C TYR A 118 2.20 -5.20 -10.21
N TYR A 119 3.35 -5.46 -9.59
CA TYR A 119 3.62 -5.13 -8.19
C TYR A 119 4.96 -4.43 -7.97
N SER A 120 5.49 -3.73 -8.98
CA SER A 120 6.72 -2.94 -8.87
C SER A 120 6.68 -1.91 -7.73
N HIS A 121 5.51 -1.38 -7.41
CA HIS A 121 5.31 -0.48 -6.29
C HIS A 121 5.50 -1.16 -4.91
N TYR A 122 5.21 -2.45 -4.78
CA TYR A 122 5.51 -3.22 -3.56
C TYR A 122 7.00 -3.59 -3.47
N ILE A 123 7.65 -3.88 -4.60
CA ILE A 123 9.11 -4.04 -4.63
C ILE A 123 9.77 -2.77 -4.12
N LYS A 124 9.37 -1.63 -4.65
CA LYS A 124 9.86 -0.30 -4.24
C LYS A 124 9.59 -0.02 -2.75
N GLN A 125 8.44 -0.42 -2.22
CA GLN A 125 8.12 -0.31 -0.80
C GLN A 125 9.14 -1.09 0.04
N VAL A 126 9.36 -2.36 -0.25
CA VAL A 126 10.31 -3.23 0.47
C VAL A 126 11.75 -2.70 0.38
N GLU A 127 12.16 -2.18 -0.77
CA GLU A 127 13.46 -1.55 -0.95
C GLU A 127 13.65 -0.34 -0.02
N TYR A 128 12.66 0.53 0.07
CA TYR A 128 12.71 1.69 0.97
C TYR A 128 12.61 1.30 2.45
N GLU A 129 11.80 0.31 2.80
CA GLU A 129 11.73 -0.25 4.15
C GLU A 129 13.07 -0.84 4.59
N ALA A 130 13.76 -1.57 3.71
CA ALA A 130 15.09 -2.10 3.98
C ALA A 130 16.11 -0.98 4.23
N LEU A 131 16.04 0.12 3.48
CA LEU A 131 16.87 1.29 3.73
C LEU A 131 16.54 1.94 5.08
N LEU A 132 15.27 2.18 5.38
CA LEU A 132 14.86 2.80 6.64
C LEU A 132 15.24 1.95 7.85
N LEU A 133 15.10 0.63 7.76
CA LEU A 133 15.60 -0.31 8.78
C LEU A 133 17.10 -0.14 8.99
N SER A 134 17.88 -0.12 7.91
CA SER A 134 19.34 0.03 7.98
C SER A 134 19.76 1.36 8.58
N LEU A 135 19.04 2.45 8.30
CA LEU A 135 19.27 3.79 8.89
C LEU A 135 18.86 3.85 10.38
N ASN A 136 18.10 2.88 10.88
CA ASN A 136 17.68 2.73 12.27
C ASN A 136 18.42 1.57 12.99
N ASP A 137 19.66 1.29 12.58
CA ASP A 137 20.53 0.27 13.18
C ASP A 137 19.98 -1.18 13.10
N LYS A 138 19.09 -1.43 12.15
CA LYS A 138 18.48 -2.74 11.86
C LYS A 138 18.85 -3.21 10.45
N PRO A 139 20.08 -3.76 10.24
CA PRO A 139 20.56 -4.10 8.90
C PRO A 139 19.74 -5.23 8.27
N VAL A 140 19.36 -5.07 7.01
CA VAL A 140 18.62 -6.08 6.25
C VAL A 140 19.57 -6.94 5.43
N LYS A 141 19.49 -8.25 5.62
CA LYS A 141 20.26 -9.28 4.87
C LYS A 141 19.43 -9.92 3.77
N LYS A 142 18.12 -10.08 4.04
CA LYS A 142 17.15 -10.63 3.10
C LYS A 142 15.82 -9.89 3.25
N ALA A 143 15.18 -9.64 2.13
CA ALA A 143 13.87 -8.99 2.10
C ALA A 143 12.90 -9.79 1.22
N PHE A 144 11.65 -9.92 1.67
CA PHE A 144 10.63 -10.70 0.99
C PHE A 144 9.32 -9.93 0.90
N ILE A 145 8.57 -10.20 -0.18
CA ILE A 145 7.15 -9.87 -0.26
C ILE A 145 6.38 -11.18 -0.14
N LEU A 146 5.53 -11.29 0.88
CA LEU A 146 4.64 -12.42 1.11
C LEU A 146 3.25 -12.07 0.60
N PHE A 147 2.84 -12.71 -0.49
CA PHE A 147 1.49 -12.60 -1.03
C PHE A 147 0.58 -13.64 -0.45
N VAL A 148 -0.58 -13.22 0.03
CA VAL A 148 -1.70 -14.07 0.43
C VAL A 148 -2.87 -13.78 -0.49
N VAL A 149 -3.48 -14.82 -1.07
CA VAL A 149 -4.61 -14.64 -1.98
C VAL A 149 -5.88 -14.29 -1.22
N ARG A 150 -6.61 -13.30 -1.72
CA ARG A 150 -7.96 -12.98 -1.24
C ARG A 150 -8.96 -13.89 -1.94
N GLY A 151 -9.73 -14.64 -1.15
CA GLY A 151 -10.72 -15.58 -1.66
C GLY A 151 -10.12 -16.93 -2.10
N GLU A 152 -10.74 -17.57 -3.06
CA GLU A 152 -10.27 -18.86 -3.57
C GLU A 152 -9.09 -18.66 -4.53
N PRO A 153 -7.99 -19.40 -4.34
CA PRO A 153 -6.88 -19.34 -5.28
C PRO A 153 -7.31 -19.93 -6.63
N GLU A 154 -6.80 -19.38 -7.71
CA GLU A 154 -6.97 -19.99 -9.03
C GLU A 154 -6.48 -21.46 -9.02
N GLN A 155 -7.14 -22.32 -9.77
CA GLN A 155 -6.78 -23.74 -9.83
C GLN A 155 -5.29 -23.93 -10.16
N GLY A 156 -4.60 -24.68 -9.33
CA GLY A 156 -3.16 -24.95 -9.47
C GLY A 156 -2.24 -23.83 -8.97
N ARG A 157 -2.78 -22.78 -8.30
CA ARG A 157 -1.96 -21.76 -7.61
C ARG A 157 -1.91 -22.02 -6.10
N PRO A 158 -0.78 -21.76 -5.44
CA PRO A 158 -0.73 -21.78 -4.00
C PRO A 158 -1.52 -20.60 -3.43
N PRO A 159 -2.12 -20.73 -2.24
CA PRO A 159 -2.80 -19.62 -1.57
C PRO A 159 -1.81 -18.57 -1.02
N VAL A 160 -0.53 -18.92 -0.92
CA VAL A 160 0.53 -18.07 -0.39
C VAL A 160 1.81 -18.28 -1.19
N ILE A 161 2.51 -17.21 -1.51
CA ILE A 161 3.83 -17.24 -2.15
C ILE A 161 4.70 -16.09 -1.65
N ALA A 162 5.99 -16.33 -1.49
CA ALA A 162 6.97 -15.29 -1.16
C ALA A 162 7.98 -15.09 -2.29
N PHE A 163 8.33 -13.84 -2.56
CA PHE A 163 9.39 -13.45 -3.49
C PHE A 163 10.49 -12.72 -2.75
N GLU A 164 11.73 -13.12 -2.97
CA GLU A 164 12.88 -12.38 -2.47
C GLU A 164 13.09 -11.12 -3.33
N VAL A 165 13.30 -9.98 -2.64
CA VAL A 165 13.61 -8.69 -3.26
C VAL A 165 15.09 -8.41 -3.08
N PRO A 166 15.87 -8.27 -4.16
CA PRO A 166 17.28 -7.92 -4.07
C PRO A 166 17.44 -6.47 -3.57
N ILE A 167 18.30 -6.27 -2.56
CA ILE A 167 18.51 -4.97 -1.94
C ILE A 167 19.88 -4.40 -2.32
N ASN A 168 19.87 -3.17 -2.87
CA ASN A 168 21.06 -2.35 -3.10
C ASN A 168 20.87 -1.01 -2.39
N LEU A 169 21.34 -0.90 -1.15
CA LEU A 169 21.08 0.26 -0.30
C LEU A 169 21.61 1.57 -0.88
N GLU A 170 22.73 1.58 -1.59
CA GLU A 170 23.30 2.78 -2.20
C GLU A 170 22.38 3.34 -3.30
N ALA A 171 21.97 2.49 -4.22
CA ALA A 171 21.05 2.88 -5.30
C ALA A 171 19.68 3.29 -4.76
N ILE A 172 19.19 2.60 -3.72
CA ILE A 172 17.92 2.89 -3.08
C ILE A 172 17.96 4.25 -2.36
N ALA A 173 19.06 4.58 -1.67
CA ALA A 173 19.21 5.85 -0.96
C ALA A 173 19.19 7.06 -1.91
N LEU A 174 19.90 6.97 -3.05
CA LEU A 174 19.89 8.02 -4.06
C LEU A 174 18.46 8.25 -4.60
N ARG A 175 17.78 7.16 -4.97
CA ARG A 175 16.41 7.24 -5.49
C ARG A 175 15.43 7.79 -4.46
N LEU A 176 15.52 7.36 -3.18
CA LEU A 176 14.64 7.86 -2.13
C LEU A 176 14.80 9.37 -1.93
N ALA A 177 16.04 9.87 -1.91
CA ALA A 177 16.31 11.30 -1.73
C ALA A 177 15.69 12.15 -2.85
N GLU A 178 15.86 11.74 -4.12
CA GLU A 178 15.28 12.43 -5.27
C GLU A 178 13.74 12.40 -5.26
N GLU A 179 13.15 11.24 -4.98
CA GLU A 179 11.70 11.07 -4.97
C GLU A 179 11.04 11.79 -3.79
N LEU A 180 11.67 11.78 -2.62
CA LEU A 180 11.15 12.45 -1.43
C LEU A 180 11.08 13.96 -1.64
N GLU A 181 12.11 14.56 -2.24
CA GLU A 181 12.11 15.99 -2.57
C GLU A 181 11.03 16.33 -3.62
N ALA A 182 10.95 15.55 -4.71
CA ALA A 182 9.91 15.72 -5.73
C ALA A 182 8.50 15.58 -5.14
N PHE A 183 8.32 14.66 -4.20
CA PHE A 183 7.06 14.44 -3.51
C PHE A 183 6.67 15.62 -2.61
N ARG A 184 7.61 16.18 -1.86
CA ARG A 184 7.38 17.39 -1.04
C ARG A 184 6.96 18.59 -1.90
N ILE A 185 7.63 18.79 -3.04
CA ILE A 185 7.26 19.83 -4.01
C ILE A 185 5.83 19.60 -4.53
N MET A 186 5.50 18.39 -4.90
CA MET A 186 4.16 18.01 -5.37
C MET A 186 3.08 18.27 -4.32
N LEU A 187 3.31 17.89 -3.07
CA LEU A 187 2.34 18.13 -1.98
C LEU A 187 2.12 19.62 -1.70
N ASN A 188 3.11 20.47 -1.91
CA ASN A 188 3.00 21.91 -1.74
C ASN A 188 2.38 22.63 -2.95
N SER A 189 2.16 21.94 -4.05
CA SER A 189 1.52 22.47 -5.25
C SER A 189 0.03 22.76 -5.02
N GLU A 190 -0.46 23.89 -5.57
CA GLU A 190 -1.89 24.24 -5.54
C GLU A 190 -2.75 23.36 -6.45
N ARG A 191 -2.14 22.69 -7.39
CA ARG A 191 -2.81 21.84 -8.39
C ARG A 191 -2.28 20.42 -8.34
N PRO A 192 -3.17 19.44 -8.59
CA PRO A 192 -2.74 18.05 -8.68
C PRO A 192 -1.77 17.86 -9.85
N PRO A 193 -0.81 16.92 -9.75
CA PRO A 193 0.07 16.54 -10.86
C PRO A 193 -0.71 16.23 -12.13
N GLU A 194 -0.10 16.36 -13.29
CA GLU A 194 -0.72 15.93 -14.55
C GLU A 194 -1.01 14.43 -14.55
N ILE A 195 -2.03 14.05 -15.32
CA ILE A 195 -2.34 12.62 -15.53
C ILE A 195 -1.20 12.03 -16.38
N PRO A 196 -0.55 10.95 -15.92
CA PRO A 196 0.47 10.29 -16.73
C PRO A 196 -0.09 9.88 -18.12
N LYS A 197 0.66 10.12 -19.18
CA LYS A 197 0.21 9.90 -20.57
C LYS A 197 -0.20 8.45 -20.88
N ASN A 198 0.35 7.50 -20.13
CA ASN A 198 0.04 6.07 -20.24
C ASN A 198 -1.13 5.61 -19.38
N PHE A 199 -1.82 6.52 -18.66
CA PHE A 199 -2.96 6.16 -17.83
C PHE A 199 -4.27 6.24 -18.62
N SER A 200 -5.09 5.21 -18.46
CA SER A 200 -6.41 5.08 -19.07
C SER A 200 -7.48 4.90 -17.99
N PRO A 201 -8.67 5.51 -18.11
CA PRO A 201 -9.74 5.34 -17.13
C PRO A 201 -10.25 3.89 -17.00
N PHE A 202 -9.90 3.02 -17.97
CA PHE A 202 -10.34 1.62 -18.02
C PHE A 202 -9.29 0.61 -17.53
N GLU A 203 -8.07 1.08 -17.25
CA GLU A 203 -6.95 0.23 -16.85
C GLU A 203 -6.47 0.57 -15.42
N TYR A 204 -5.75 -0.36 -14.82
CA TYR A 204 -5.08 -0.12 -13.54
C TYR A 204 -4.02 1.00 -13.67
N PRO A 205 -3.89 1.93 -12.71
CA PRO A 205 -4.62 2.00 -11.44
C PRO A 205 -5.96 2.75 -11.49
N CYS A 206 -6.34 3.35 -12.63
CA CYS A 206 -7.49 4.26 -12.72
C CYS A 206 -8.84 3.53 -12.64
N SER A 207 -8.94 2.29 -13.15
CA SER A 207 -10.20 1.53 -13.17
C SER A 207 -10.83 1.33 -11.78
N TYR A 208 -10.01 1.29 -10.73
CA TYR A 208 -10.43 1.14 -9.33
C TYR A 208 -10.28 2.42 -8.50
N CYS A 209 -9.92 3.53 -9.14
CA CYS A 209 -9.63 4.77 -8.42
C CYS A 209 -10.92 5.57 -8.14
N LYS A 210 -11.19 5.89 -6.88
CA LYS A 210 -12.33 6.74 -6.50
C LYS A 210 -12.28 8.16 -7.09
N TYR A 211 -11.08 8.63 -7.49
CA TYR A 211 -10.87 9.93 -8.12
C TYR A 211 -10.95 9.91 -9.66
N ARG A 212 -11.28 8.76 -10.27
CA ARG A 212 -11.32 8.59 -11.74
C ARG A 212 -12.15 9.68 -12.43
N SER A 213 -13.32 10.01 -11.89
CA SER A 213 -14.18 11.06 -12.44
C SER A 213 -13.52 12.44 -12.43
N ARG A 214 -12.75 12.78 -11.37
CA ARG A 214 -12.00 14.06 -11.32
C ARG A 214 -10.87 14.16 -12.35
N CYS A 215 -10.39 13.02 -12.83
CA CYS A 215 -9.30 12.96 -13.80
C CYS A 215 -9.79 12.97 -15.25
N PHE A 216 -10.93 12.33 -15.52
CA PHE A 216 -11.40 12.02 -16.87
C PHE A 216 -12.79 12.54 -17.18
N SER A 217 -13.41 13.37 -16.30
CA SER A 217 -14.63 14.12 -16.68
C SER A 217 -14.23 15.24 -17.62
N SER A 218 -14.65 15.12 -18.87
CA SER A 218 -14.62 16.18 -19.88
C SER A 218 -15.64 17.23 -19.56
#